data_397611bde4912a032657d74ae580ce94
#
_entry.id   397611bde4912a032657d74ae580ce94
#
_cell.length_a   1.000
_cell.length_b   1.000
_cell.length_c   1.000
_cell.angle_alpha   90.00
_cell.angle_beta   90.00
_cell.angle_gamma   90.00
#
_symmetry.space_group_name_H-M   'P 1'
#
loop_
_entity.id
_entity.type
_entity.pdbx_description
1 polymer ?
#
loop_
_entity_poly.entity_id
_entity_poly.type
_entity_poly.pdbx_seq_one_letter_code
_entity_poly.pdbx_strand_id
1 'polypeptide(L)'
;MYRSFLANHILPQWGDTPIRDVQPRPVELWLRQLNLSPKSKTYVRSLMHGLLDFAMWAGIIDISRNPISLVVNRGATRRTRKARSLTAEQFHALLSALHEPFATMALVCFCLGLRVSEVLALRWADVDWLGSTLSVERGIVEQHVNNVKTEGSGKTFTLTHELVERLELWKQSTQFPAQEDWIFASPLKLGRLPYSYTGVWRELQRAADVAGIGHLGTHAFRHTYRSWLDAVGTTLAVQQKKMMRHADIRTTMNIYGDVVTDEMATASSRVAELAFRINGAQTERREV
;
A
#
# COMPACT_ATOMS: atom_id res chain seq x y z
N MET A 1 -13.76 -1.82 8.21
CA MET A 1 -13.36 -0.78 9.19
C MET A 1 -14.56 0.01 9.71
N TYR A 2 -15.30 0.78 8.91
CA TYR A 2 -16.45 1.58 9.41
C TYR A 2 -17.54 0.75 10.07
N ARG A 3 -17.95 -0.39 9.46
CA ARG A 3 -18.92 -1.31 10.07
C ARG A 3 -18.50 -1.81 11.45
N SER A 4 -17.20 -2.11 11.62
CA SER A 4 -16.65 -2.54 12.91
C SER A 4 -16.70 -1.42 13.95
N PHE A 5 -16.33 -0.18 13.59
CA PHE A 5 -16.43 0.94 14.51
C PHE A 5 -17.89 1.27 14.89
N LEU A 6 -18.80 1.15 13.93
CA LEU A 6 -20.22 1.34 14.17
C LEU A 6 -20.75 0.29 15.16
N ALA A 7 -20.54 -1.01 14.84
CA ALA A 7 -21.09 -2.11 15.63
C ALA A 7 -20.45 -2.24 17.02
N ASN A 8 -19.12 -2.04 17.13
CA ASN A 8 -18.40 -2.33 18.37
C ASN A 8 -18.27 -1.13 19.31
N HIS A 9 -18.47 0.09 18.81
CA HIS A 9 -18.25 1.29 19.62
C HIS A 9 -19.42 2.28 19.60
N ILE A 10 -19.97 2.60 18.42
CA ILE A 10 -20.99 3.64 18.30
C ILE A 10 -22.36 3.12 18.74
N LEU A 11 -22.84 2.03 18.14
CA LEU A 11 -24.17 1.48 18.44
C LEU A 11 -24.33 1.05 19.92
N PRO A 12 -23.36 0.42 20.58
CA PRO A 12 -23.51 0.05 21.97
C PRO A 12 -23.70 1.24 22.92
N GLN A 13 -23.19 2.42 22.54
CA GLN A 13 -23.28 3.62 23.38
C GLN A 13 -24.39 4.58 22.94
N TRP A 14 -24.62 4.71 21.64
CA TRP A 14 -25.43 5.75 21.04
C TRP A 14 -26.62 5.22 20.24
N GLY A 15 -26.76 3.88 20.10
CA GLY A 15 -27.78 3.27 19.23
C GLY A 15 -29.20 3.61 19.62
N ASP A 16 -29.48 3.71 20.93
CA ASP A 16 -30.79 4.04 21.49
C ASP A 16 -30.99 5.54 21.71
N THR A 17 -29.96 6.37 21.47
CA THR A 17 -30.04 7.82 21.63
C THR A 17 -30.62 8.44 20.35
N PRO A 18 -31.73 9.19 20.43
CA PRO A 18 -32.23 9.93 19.27
C PRO A 18 -31.13 10.84 18.70
N ILE A 19 -30.93 10.81 17.39
CA ILE A 19 -29.79 11.49 16.74
C ILE A 19 -29.79 13.01 17.00
N ARG A 20 -30.99 13.63 17.21
CA ARG A 20 -31.14 15.04 17.59
C ARG A 20 -30.61 15.38 18.99
N ASP A 21 -30.51 14.37 19.87
CA ASP A 21 -30.10 14.55 21.27
C ASP A 21 -28.61 14.31 21.47
N VAL A 22 -27.90 13.98 20.40
CA VAL A 22 -26.45 13.77 20.42
C VAL A 22 -25.72 15.09 20.64
N GLN A 23 -25.13 15.27 21.83
CA GLN A 23 -24.43 16.48 22.24
C GLN A 23 -22.89 16.32 22.16
N PRO A 24 -22.13 17.38 21.84
CA PRO A 24 -20.68 17.30 21.65
C PRO A 24 -19.92 16.87 22.91
N ARG A 25 -20.28 17.39 24.09
CA ARG A 25 -19.57 17.11 25.34
C ARG A 25 -19.69 15.65 25.79
N PRO A 26 -20.85 15.01 25.83
CA PRO A 26 -20.99 13.58 26.12
C PRO A 26 -20.19 12.72 25.12
N VAL A 27 -20.21 13.04 23.84
CA VAL A 27 -19.44 12.33 22.81
C VAL A 27 -17.94 12.47 23.04
N GLU A 28 -17.46 13.66 23.41
CA GLU A 28 -16.03 13.87 23.69
C GLU A 28 -15.59 13.07 24.92
N LEU A 29 -16.37 13.07 26.01
CA LEU A 29 -16.07 12.31 27.23
C LEU A 29 -16.03 10.80 26.94
N TRP A 30 -17.02 10.29 26.21
CA TRP A 30 -17.05 8.90 25.81
C TRP A 30 -15.84 8.52 24.91
N LEU A 31 -15.50 9.34 23.92
CA LEU A 31 -14.33 9.08 23.08
C LEU A 31 -13.02 9.02 23.90
N ARG A 32 -12.91 9.83 24.96
CA ARG A 32 -11.74 9.77 25.87
C ARG A 32 -11.63 8.43 26.58
N GLN A 33 -12.77 7.85 26.98
CA GLN A 33 -12.84 6.59 27.73
C GLN A 33 -12.59 5.35 26.86
N LEU A 34 -12.77 5.43 25.52
CA LEU A 34 -12.52 4.29 24.64
C LEU A 34 -11.06 3.82 24.74
N ASN A 35 -10.86 2.51 24.89
CA ASN A 35 -9.52 1.90 24.82
C ASN A 35 -9.05 1.77 23.37
N LEU A 36 -8.86 2.89 22.70
CA LEU A 36 -8.44 2.99 21.31
C LEU A 36 -7.27 3.98 21.17
N SER A 37 -6.46 3.78 20.15
CA SER A 37 -5.44 4.77 19.79
C SER A 37 -6.07 6.12 19.43
N PRO A 38 -5.39 7.26 19.65
CA PRO A 38 -5.92 8.57 19.26
C PRO A 38 -6.33 8.63 17.78
N LYS A 39 -5.60 7.95 16.90
CA LYS A 39 -5.93 7.83 15.47
C LYS A 39 -7.24 7.07 15.24
N SER A 40 -7.43 5.94 15.95
CA SER A 40 -8.68 5.16 15.85
C SER A 40 -9.88 5.95 16.39
N LYS A 41 -9.70 6.70 17.48
CA LYS A 41 -10.73 7.63 18.00
C LYS A 41 -11.12 8.70 16.98
N THR A 42 -10.16 9.17 16.16
CA THR A 42 -10.47 10.09 15.05
C THR A 42 -11.38 9.44 14.01
N TYR A 43 -11.16 8.18 13.69
CA TYR A 43 -12.04 7.47 12.74
C TYR A 43 -13.46 7.28 13.30
N VAL A 44 -13.60 6.94 14.59
CA VAL A 44 -14.89 6.87 15.28
C VAL A 44 -15.61 8.22 15.23
N ARG A 45 -14.89 9.31 15.60
CA ARG A 45 -15.42 10.67 15.52
C ARG A 45 -15.86 11.05 14.10
N SER A 46 -15.03 10.75 13.09
CA SER A 46 -15.34 11.07 11.69
C SER A 46 -16.56 10.30 11.18
N LEU A 47 -16.75 9.06 11.63
CA LEU A 47 -17.93 8.28 11.29
C LEU A 47 -19.19 8.88 11.91
N MET A 48 -19.17 9.26 13.19
CA MET A 48 -20.28 9.97 13.83
C MET A 48 -20.57 11.30 13.15
N HIS A 49 -19.53 12.05 12.78
CA HIS A 49 -19.69 13.29 12.04
C HIS A 49 -20.44 13.06 10.73
N GLY A 50 -20.00 12.05 9.94
CA GLY A 50 -20.66 11.72 8.68
C GLY A 50 -22.13 11.24 8.84
N LEU A 51 -22.45 10.54 9.94
CA LEU A 51 -23.82 10.13 10.24
C LEU A 51 -24.71 11.35 10.52
N LEU A 52 -24.24 12.33 11.29
CA LEU A 52 -25.02 13.55 11.55
C LEU A 52 -25.11 14.45 10.31
N ASP A 53 -24.03 14.58 9.53
CA ASP A 53 -24.10 15.30 8.23
C ASP A 53 -25.15 14.69 7.31
N PHE A 54 -25.20 13.35 7.24
CA PHE A 54 -26.22 12.66 6.45
C PHE A 54 -27.62 12.94 6.99
N ALA A 55 -27.83 12.90 8.31
CA ALA A 55 -29.12 13.18 8.95
C ALA A 55 -29.58 14.63 8.70
N MET A 56 -28.66 15.60 8.72
CA MET A 56 -28.93 16.99 8.36
C MET A 56 -29.30 17.12 6.87
N TRP A 57 -28.49 16.52 6.01
CA TRP A 57 -28.75 16.53 4.56
C TRP A 57 -30.08 15.87 4.18
N ALA A 58 -30.44 14.78 4.86
CA ALA A 58 -31.68 14.05 4.63
C ALA A 58 -32.92 14.70 5.29
N GLY A 59 -32.77 15.82 5.97
CA GLY A 59 -33.85 16.49 6.69
C GLY A 59 -34.41 15.73 7.89
N ILE A 60 -33.65 14.75 8.42
CA ILE A 60 -34.04 13.98 9.62
C ILE A 60 -33.93 14.83 10.88
N ILE A 61 -32.97 15.74 10.90
CA ILE A 61 -32.76 16.71 11.98
C ILE A 61 -32.61 18.10 11.39
N ASP A 62 -33.23 19.07 12.06
CA ASP A 62 -33.16 20.49 11.70
C ASP A 62 -32.21 21.20 12.68
N ILE A 63 -30.92 21.17 12.37
CA ILE A 63 -29.87 21.87 13.11
C ILE A 63 -28.95 22.58 12.14
N SER A 64 -28.53 23.80 12.48
CA SER A 64 -27.68 24.63 11.63
C SER A 64 -26.21 24.20 11.60
N ARG A 65 -25.76 23.39 12.59
CA ARG A 65 -24.38 22.97 12.71
C ARG A 65 -24.25 21.56 13.29
N ASN A 66 -23.44 20.74 12.67
CA ASN A 66 -23.11 19.41 13.17
C ASN A 66 -22.40 19.50 14.55
N PRO A 67 -22.98 18.95 15.63
CA PRO A 67 -22.40 19.05 16.98
C PRO A 67 -21.05 18.34 17.09
N ILE A 68 -20.78 17.30 16.28
CA ILE A 68 -19.50 16.58 16.29
C ILE A 68 -18.35 17.44 15.77
N SER A 69 -18.63 18.53 15.05
CA SER A 69 -17.60 19.52 14.68
C SER A 69 -16.90 20.13 15.89
N LEU A 70 -17.59 20.24 17.02
CA LEU A 70 -17.08 20.79 18.30
C LEU A 70 -16.29 19.78 19.14
N VAL A 71 -16.38 18.48 18.81
CA VAL A 71 -15.70 17.42 19.56
C VAL A 71 -14.21 17.43 19.26
N VAL A 72 -13.39 17.55 20.30
CA VAL A 72 -11.92 17.57 20.18
C VAL A 72 -11.34 16.20 20.50
N ASN A 73 -10.53 15.64 19.60
CA ASN A 73 -9.75 14.45 19.83
C ASN A 73 -8.25 14.81 19.88
N ARG A 74 -7.70 14.97 21.08
CA ARG A 74 -6.30 15.35 21.28
C ARG A 74 -5.35 14.19 20.94
N GLY A 75 -4.15 14.52 20.45
CA GLY A 75 -3.09 13.54 20.15
C GLY A 75 -3.27 12.76 18.85
N ALA A 76 -4.31 13.04 18.05
CA ALA A 76 -4.60 12.33 16.81
C ALA A 76 -3.50 12.47 15.73
N THR A 77 -2.76 13.55 15.75
CA THR A 77 -1.66 13.84 14.81
C THR A 77 -0.32 13.29 15.25
N ARG A 78 -0.18 12.86 16.51
CA ARG A 78 1.07 12.32 17.02
C ARG A 78 1.34 10.96 16.41
N ARG A 79 2.41 10.87 15.62
CA ARG A 79 2.89 9.62 15.05
C ARG A 79 3.44 8.71 16.15
N THR A 80 2.75 7.62 16.46
CA THR A 80 3.16 6.64 17.49
C THR A 80 4.06 5.54 16.95
N ARG A 81 4.04 5.30 15.64
CA ARG A 81 4.88 4.30 14.97
C ARG A 81 5.77 4.96 13.92
N LYS A 82 7.07 4.70 13.99
CA LYS A 82 8.00 5.07 12.90
C LYS A 82 7.75 4.14 11.72
N ALA A 83 7.78 4.70 10.50
CA ALA A 83 7.81 3.89 9.30
C ALA A 83 9.10 3.06 9.32
N ARG A 84 8.98 1.75 9.06
CA ARG A 84 10.12 0.85 9.03
C ARG A 84 10.61 0.74 7.59
N SER A 85 11.88 1.01 7.37
CA SER A 85 12.62 0.69 6.15
C SER A 85 13.63 -0.41 6.44
N LEU A 86 13.92 -1.24 5.47
CA LEU A 86 14.91 -2.29 5.54
C LEU A 86 16.27 -1.77 5.04
N THR A 87 17.36 -2.27 5.61
CA THR A 87 18.68 -2.15 4.99
C THR A 87 18.77 -3.11 3.79
N ALA A 88 19.82 -2.98 2.96
CA ALA A 88 20.05 -3.89 1.84
C ALA A 88 20.23 -5.33 2.34
N GLU A 89 21.02 -5.54 3.39
CA GLU A 89 21.26 -6.85 4.00
C GLU A 89 19.97 -7.48 4.52
N GLN A 90 19.13 -6.70 5.21
CA GLN A 90 17.82 -7.16 5.70
C GLN A 90 16.90 -7.53 4.55
N PHE A 91 16.89 -6.74 3.46
CA PHE A 91 16.07 -7.04 2.29
C PHE A 91 16.51 -8.34 1.61
N HIS A 92 17.80 -8.55 1.43
CA HIS A 92 18.32 -9.79 0.86
C HIS A 92 18.07 -11.01 1.74
N ALA A 93 18.26 -10.90 3.06
CA ALA A 93 17.91 -11.95 4.01
C ALA A 93 16.41 -12.32 3.93
N LEU A 94 15.55 -11.31 3.81
CA LEU A 94 14.10 -11.51 3.62
C LEU A 94 13.81 -12.24 2.32
N LEU A 95 14.40 -11.81 1.20
CA LEU A 95 14.22 -12.46 -0.11
C LEU A 95 14.64 -13.92 -0.10
N SER A 96 15.79 -14.23 0.52
CA SER A 96 16.30 -15.59 0.65
C SER A 96 15.40 -16.50 1.50
N ALA A 97 14.61 -15.93 2.40
CA ALA A 97 13.64 -16.64 3.24
C ALA A 97 12.25 -16.77 2.60
N LEU A 98 11.98 -16.04 1.51
CA LEU A 98 10.71 -16.10 0.78
C LEU A 98 10.76 -17.18 -0.31
N HIS A 99 9.67 -17.93 -0.44
CA HIS A 99 9.43 -18.84 -1.56
C HIS A 99 8.69 -18.13 -2.69
N GLU A 100 8.74 -18.69 -3.91
CA GLU A 100 7.89 -18.22 -4.99
C GLU A 100 6.40 -18.52 -4.73
N PRO A 101 5.53 -17.62 -5.14
CA PRO A 101 5.74 -16.36 -5.87
C PRO A 101 6.05 -15.15 -5.00
N PHE A 102 6.17 -15.30 -3.70
CA PHE A 102 6.28 -14.18 -2.75
C PHE A 102 7.62 -13.45 -2.87
N ALA A 103 8.69 -14.15 -3.27
CA ALA A 103 9.98 -13.53 -3.55
C ALA A 103 9.89 -12.58 -4.76
N THR A 104 9.33 -13.03 -5.87
CA THR A 104 9.08 -12.19 -7.05
C THR A 104 8.11 -11.05 -6.74
N MET A 105 7.04 -11.31 -5.97
CA MET A 105 6.10 -10.28 -5.52
C MET A 105 6.80 -9.20 -4.68
N ALA A 106 7.69 -9.58 -3.77
CA ALA A 106 8.46 -8.65 -2.95
C ALA A 106 9.39 -7.78 -3.80
N LEU A 107 10.06 -8.36 -4.80
CA LEU A 107 10.90 -7.62 -5.75
C LEU A 107 10.09 -6.60 -6.54
N VAL A 108 8.93 -6.99 -7.10
CA VAL A 108 8.04 -6.07 -7.82
C VAL A 108 7.56 -4.92 -6.91
N CYS A 109 7.14 -5.26 -5.68
CA CYS A 109 6.76 -4.24 -4.69
C CYS A 109 7.89 -3.26 -4.41
N PHE A 110 9.09 -3.79 -4.24
CA PHE A 110 10.27 -3.02 -3.84
C PHE A 110 10.82 -2.20 -5.00
N CYS A 111 11.11 -2.81 -6.17
CA CYS A 111 11.74 -2.12 -7.30
C CYS A 111 10.87 -1.02 -7.90
N LEU A 112 9.54 -1.18 -7.85
CA LEU A 112 8.59 -0.23 -8.42
C LEU A 112 7.86 0.63 -7.37
N GLY A 113 8.12 0.40 -6.09
CA GLY A 113 7.45 1.11 -5.00
C GLY A 113 5.94 0.89 -4.96
N LEU A 114 5.43 -0.22 -5.48
CA LEU A 114 4.01 -0.52 -5.57
C LEU A 114 3.40 -0.90 -4.21
N ARG A 115 2.10 -0.66 -4.07
CA ARG A 115 1.34 -1.23 -2.96
C ARG A 115 1.04 -2.70 -3.23
N VAL A 116 0.98 -3.53 -2.20
CA VAL A 116 0.60 -4.95 -2.36
C VAL A 116 -0.75 -5.10 -3.08
N SER A 117 -1.72 -4.22 -2.83
CA SER A 117 -3.00 -4.23 -3.53
C SER A 117 -2.89 -3.97 -5.04
N GLU A 118 -1.90 -3.21 -5.47
CA GLU A 118 -1.59 -2.94 -6.88
C GLU A 118 -0.90 -4.15 -7.49
N VAL A 119 0.10 -4.72 -6.80
CA VAL A 119 0.84 -5.91 -7.25
C VAL A 119 -0.08 -7.11 -7.38
N LEU A 120 -1.00 -7.32 -6.44
CA LEU A 120 -1.99 -8.40 -6.52
C LEU A 120 -2.96 -8.25 -7.70
N ALA A 121 -3.14 -7.03 -8.22
CA ALA A 121 -4.03 -6.75 -9.34
C ALA A 121 -3.34 -6.81 -10.72
N LEU A 122 -2.05 -7.16 -10.78
CA LEU A 122 -1.32 -7.27 -12.03
C LEU A 122 -1.70 -8.54 -12.80
N ARG A 123 -1.84 -8.39 -14.10
CA ARG A 123 -2.01 -9.48 -15.07
C ARG A 123 -0.81 -9.56 -15.99
N TRP A 124 -0.63 -10.71 -16.64
CA TRP A 124 0.43 -10.84 -17.66
C TRP A 124 0.23 -9.90 -18.86
N ALA A 125 -1.01 -9.54 -19.18
CA ALA A 125 -1.33 -8.53 -20.19
C ALA A 125 -0.83 -7.12 -19.86
N ASP A 126 -0.53 -6.83 -18.58
CA ASP A 126 -0.01 -5.53 -18.17
C ASP A 126 1.49 -5.36 -18.44
N VAL A 127 2.18 -6.43 -18.82
CA VAL A 127 3.61 -6.44 -19.12
C VAL A 127 3.82 -6.31 -20.63
N ASP A 128 4.43 -5.23 -21.04
CA ASP A 128 5.00 -5.09 -22.38
C ASP A 128 6.44 -5.58 -22.36
N TRP A 129 6.63 -6.81 -22.84
CA TRP A 129 7.94 -7.48 -22.84
C TRP A 129 8.94 -6.81 -23.80
N LEU A 130 8.46 -6.31 -24.95
CA LEU A 130 9.31 -5.64 -25.95
C LEU A 130 9.76 -4.27 -25.45
N GLY A 131 8.83 -3.50 -24.89
CA GLY A 131 9.11 -2.19 -24.31
C GLY A 131 9.72 -2.24 -22.91
N SER A 132 9.86 -3.44 -22.31
CA SER A 132 10.29 -3.62 -20.93
C SER A 132 9.54 -2.69 -19.97
N THR A 133 8.19 -2.70 -20.04
CA THR A 133 7.34 -1.86 -19.22
C THR A 133 6.22 -2.64 -18.55
N LEU A 134 5.72 -2.10 -17.43
CA LEU A 134 4.61 -2.64 -16.66
C LEU A 134 3.57 -1.56 -16.40
N SER A 135 2.33 -1.79 -16.80
CA SER A 135 1.21 -0.89 -16.57
C SER A 135 0.44 -1.27 -15.31
N VAL A 136 0.15 -0.28 -14.45
CA VAL A 136 -0.59 -0.48 -13.19
C VAL A 136 -1.89 0.32 -13.26
N GLU A 137 -3.00 -0.35 -13.56
CA GLU A 137 -4.31 0.28 -13.78
C GLU A 137 -5.32 -0.08 -12.70
N ARG A 138 -5.04 -1.13 -11.92
CA ARG A 138 -5.99 -1.74 -11.00
C ARG A 138 -5.38 -1.91 -9.62
N GLY A 139 -6.26 -2.08 -8.63
CA GLY A 139 -5.90 -2.50 -7.29
C GLY A 139 -6.95 -3.47 -6.73
N ILE A 140 -6.53 -4.42 -5.90
CA ILE A 140 -7.42 -5.36 -5.24
C ILE A 140 -7.44 -5.09 -3.74
N VAL A 141 -8.65 -4.91 -3.20
CA VAL A 141 -8.90 -4.76 -1.77
C VAL A 141 -10.01 -5.73 -1.37
N GLU A 142 -9.75 -6.57 -0.37
CA GLU A 142 -10.72 -7.60 0.10
C GLU A 142 -11.26 -8.48 -1.05
N GLN A 143 -10.37 -8.87 -1.98
CA GLN A 143 -10.68 -9.65 -3.20
C GLN A 143 -11.61 -8.93 -4.21
N HIS A 144 -11.88 -7.66 -4.02
CA HIS A 144 -12.60 -6.82 -4.99
C HIS A 144 -11.61 -6.02 -5.84
N VAL A 145 -11.74 -6.16 -7.16
CA VAL A 145 -10.97 -5.37 -8.13
C VAL A 145 -11.57 -3.98 -8.19
N ASN A 146 -10.77 -2.98 -7.94
CA ASN A 146 -11.13 -1.58 -8.10
C ASN A 146 -10.21 -0.97 -9.16
N ASN A 147 -10.79 -0.23 -10.10
CA ASN A 147 -10.00 0.62 -10.97
C ASN A 147 -9.32 1.71 -10.13
N VAL A 148 -8.12 2.12 -10.53
CA VAL A 148 -7.42 3.20 -9.83
C VAL A 148 -8.27 4.46 -9.93
N LYS A 149 -8.56 5.08 -8.79
CA LYS A 149 -9.65 6.06 -8.54
C LYS A 149 -9.62 7.38 -9.33
N THR A 150 -8.70 7.60 -10.26
CA THR A 150 -8.61 8.85 -11.02
C THR A 150 -8.17 8.58 -12.46
N GLU A 151 -8.84 9.20 -13.43
CA GLU A 151 -8.30 9.37 -14.79
C GLU A 151 -6.88 9.95 -14.66
N GLY A 152 -5.87 9.24 -15.16
CA GLY A 152 -4.44 9.55 -14.97
C GLY A 152 -3.73 8.75 -13.87
N SER A 153 -4.40 7.82 -13.19
CA SER A 153 -3.75 6.93 -12.18
C SER A 153 -3.16 5.66 -12.78
N GLY A 154 -3.46 5.32 -14.01
CA GLY A 154 -2.73 4.31 -14.78
C GLY A 154 -1.30 4.79 -14.94
N LYS A 155 -0.31 4.02 -14.49
CA LYS A 155 1.10 4.36 -14.67
C LYS A 155 1.85 3.19 -15.26
N THR A 156 2.63 3.52 -16.24
CA THR A 156 3.61 2.62 -16.83
C THR A 156 4.95 2.82 -16.14
N PHE A 157 5.56 1.73 -15.73
CA PHE A 157 6.88 1.66 -15.10
C PHE A 157 7.86 0.99 -16.06
N THR A 158 9.03 1.54 -16.21
CA THR A 158 10.13 0.85 -16.87
C THR A 158 10.65 -0.26 -15.96
N LEU A 159 10.78 -1.45 -16.49
CA LEU A 159 11.37 -2.60 -15.82
C LEU A 159 12.87 -2.63 -16.10
N THR A 160 13.67 -2.93 -15.07
CA THR A 160 15.09 -3.25 -15.30
C THR A 160 15.21 -4.66 -15.89
N HIS A 161 16.33 -4.95 -16.54
CA HIS A 161 16.58 -6.26 -17.15
C HIS A 161 16.40 -7.41 -16.16
N GLU A 162 16.95 -7.26 -14.96
CA GLU A 162 16.87 -8.28 -13.90
C GLU A 162 15.42 -8.53 -13.44
N LEU A 163 14.58 -7.48 -13.45
CA LEU A 163 13.18 -7.64 -13.07
C LEU A 163 12.36 -8.29 -14.18
N VAL A 164 12.70 -8.03 -15.45
CA VAL A 164 12.12 -8.72 -16.62
C VAL A 164 12.47 -10.20 -16.54
N GLU A 165 13.75 -10.56 -16.42
CA GLU A 165 14.19 -11.96 -16.28
C GLU A 165 13.48 -12.68 -15.14
N ARG A 166 13.34 -12.00 -13.98
CA ARG A 166 12.66 -12.59 -12.82
C ARG A 166 11.18 -12.85 -13.09
N LEU A 167 10.49 -11.95 -13.78
CA LEU A 167 9.09 -12.12 -14.18
C LEU A 167 8.95 -13.23 -15.24
N GLU A 168 9.88 -13.35 -16.18
CA GLU A 168 9.90 -14.43 -17.18
C GLU A 168 10.07 -15.80 -16.52
N LEU A 169 11.04 -15.94 -15.61
CA LEU A 169 11.24 -17.17 -14.84
C LEU A 169 9.99 -17.55 -14.06
N TRP A 170 9.34 -16.57 -13.43
CA TRP A 170 8.08 -16.82 -12.72
C TRP A 170 6.97 -17.21 -13.70
N LYS A 171 6.86 -16.58 -14.87
CA LYS A 171 5.88 -16.93 -15.91
C LYS A 171 6.04 -18.34 -16.43
N GLN A 172 7.28 -18.82 -16.56
CA GLN A 172 7.58 -20.19 -16.98
C GLN A 172 7.24 -21.23 -15.91
N SER A 173 7.29 -20.86 -14.64
CA SER A 173 7.07 -21.78 -13.52
C SER A 173 5.64 -21.77 -12.96
N THR A 174 4.86 -20.72 -13.24
CA THR A 174 3.46 -20.65 -12.76
C THR A 174 2.53 -21.56 -13.54
N GLN A 175 1.46 -22.03 -12.89
CA GLN A 175 0.38 -22.77 -13.55
C GLN A 175 -0.58 -21.88 -14.37
N PHE A 176 -0.43 -20.56 -14.25
CA PHE A 176 -1.35 -19.55 -14.82
C PHE A 176 -0.57 -18.52 -15.66
N PRO A 177 0.01 -18.91 -16.85
CA PRO A 177 0.84 -18.02 -17.66
C PRO A 177 0.07 -17.26 -18.76
N ALA A 178 -1.26 -17.42 -18.88
CA ALA A 178 -2.03 -16.77 -19.93
C ALA A 178 -2.08 -15.26 -19.74
N GLN A 179 -2.25 -14.51 -20.81
CA GLN A 179 -2.26 -13.04 -20.79
C GLN A 179 -3.29 -12.46 -19.79
N GLU A 180 -4.45 -13.10 -19.70
CA GLU A 180 -5.54 -12.67 -18.81
C GLU A 180 -5.39 -13.15 -17.37
N ASP A 181 -4.43 -14.04 -17.10
CA ASP A 181 -4.18 -14.53 -15.75
C ASP A 181 -3.51 -13.47 -14.88
N TRP A 182 -3.77 -13.56 -13.57
CA TRP A 182 -3.06 -12.76 -12.59
C TRP A 182 -1.59 -13.21 -12.52
N ILE A 183 -0.65 -12.27 -12.51
CA ILE A 183 0.79 -12.59 -12.32
C ILE A 183 0.96 -13.42 -11.05
N PHE A 184 0.23 -13.07 -10.00
CA PHE A 184 0.25 -13.76 -8.71
C PHE A 184 -1.08 -14.47 -8.43
N ALA A 185 -1.49 -15.32 -9.38
CA ALA A 185 -2.69 -16.12 -9.28
C ALA A 185 -2.61 -17.12 -8.11
N SER A 186 -3.71 -17.30 -7.38
CA SER A 186 -3.80 -18.24 -6.28
C SER A 186 -4.18 -19.65 -6.77
N PRO A 187 -3.33 -20.68 -6.56
CA PRO A 187 -3.67 -22.05 -6.87
C PRO A 187 -4.91 -22.53 -6.10
N LEU A 188 -5.07 -22.10 -4.85
CA LEU A 188 -6.24 -22.43 -4.02
C LEU A 188 -7.56 -21.89 -4.59
N LYS A 189 -7.49 -20.92 -5.49
CA LYS A 189 -8.64 -20.36 -6.20
C LYS A 189 -8.64 -20.72 -7.70
N LEU A 190 -7.86 -21.74 -8.08
CA LEU A 190 -7.74 -22.23 -9.45
C LEU A 190 -7.44 -21.08 -10.44
N GLY A 191 -6.58 -20.12 -10.05
CA GLY A 191 -6.21 -18.96 -10.86
C GLY A 191 -7.27 -17.86 -10.98
N ARG A 192 -8.51 -18.07 -10.55
CA ARG A 192 -9.61 -17.10 -10.70
C ARG A 192 -9.40 -15.82 -9.93
N LEU A 193 -8.65 -15.88 -8.84
CA LEU A 193 -8.30 -14.75 -7.99
C LEU A 193 -6.80 -14.78 -7.68
N PRO A 194 -6.16 -13.65 -7.43
CA PRO A 194 -4.78 -13.63 -6.95
C PRO A 194 -4.70 -14.10 -5.48
N TYR A 195 -3.50 -14.21 -4.96
CA TYR A 195 -3.29 -14.45 -3.54
C TYR A 195 -4.02 -13.41 -2.70
N SER A 196 -4.53 -13.82 -1.54
CA SER A 196 -5.16 -12.90 -0.60
C SER A 196 -4.11 -12.06 0.12
N TYR A 197 -4.46 -10.82 0.47
CA TYR A 197 -3.61 -9.95 1.29
C TYR A 197 -3.14 -10.65 2.57
N THR A 198 -4.04 -11.37 3.24
CA THR A 198 -3.72 -12.10 4.48
C THR A 198 -2.71 -13.22 4.23
N GLY A 199 -2.82 -13.92 3.08
CA GLY A 199 -1.85 -14.96 2.70
C GLY A 199 -0.46 -14.37 2.48
N VAL A 200 -0.38 -13.29 1.72
CA VAL A 200 0.89 -12.56 1.48
C VAL A 200 1.48 -12.05 2.79
N TRP A 201 0.66 -11.47 3.66
CA TRP A 201 1.12 -10.95 4.95
C TRP A 201 1.67 -12.06 5.85
N ARG A 202 1.01 -13.22 5.93
CA ARG A 202 1.48 -14.38 6.73
C ARG A 202 2.84 -14.87 6.25
N GLU A 203 3.00 -15.01 4.94
CA GLU A 203 4.26 -15.48 4.36
C GLU A 203 5.40 -14.47 4.57
N LEU A 204 5.08 -13.18 4.44
CA LEU A 204 6.01 -12.10 4.75
C LEU A 204 6.44 -12.13 6.23
N GLN A 205 5.52 -12.37 7.17
CA GLN A 205 5.86 -12.49 8.59
C GLN A 205 6.77 -13.70 8.85
N ARG A 206 6.42 -14.87 8.28
CA ARG A 206 7.26 -16.07 8.39
C ARG A 206 8.69 -15.81 7.91
N ALA A 207 8.83 -15.21 6.74
CA ALA A 207 10.14 -14.90 6.17
C ALA A 207 10.89 -13.86 7.00
N ALA A 208 10.20 -12.83 7.52
CA ALA A 208 10.79 -11.81 8.37
C ALA A 208 11.27 -12.38 9.71
N ASP A 209 10.57 -13.36 10.27
CA ASP A 209 10.97 -14.05 11.50
C ASP A 209 12.22 -14.94 11.23
N VAL A 210 12.24 -15.69 10.12
CA VAL A 210 13.40 -16.48 9.69
C VAL A 210 14.63 -15.61 9.45
N ALA A 211 14.44 -14.44 8.84
CA ALA A 211 15.52 -13.48 8.58
C ALA A 211 15.93 -12.66 9.81
N GLY A 212 15.34 -12.91 11.00
CA GLY A 212 15.65 -12.17 12.23
C GLY A 212 15.23 -10.69 12.19
N ILE A 213 14.33 -10.32 11.26
CA ILE A 213 13.87 -8.94 11.08
C ILE A 213 12.77 -8.60 12.08
N GLY A 214 11.95 -9.60 12.47
CA GLY A 214 10.78 -9.42 13.33
C GLY A 214 9.61 -8.79 12.56
N HIS A 215 8.62 -8.25 13.27
CA HIS A 215 7.36 -7.79 12.67
C HIS A 215 7.55 -6.82 11.50
N LEU A 216 7.02 -7.16 10.33
CA LEU A 216 7.12 -6.40 9.09
C LEU A 216 5.73 -6.23 8.44
N GLY A 217 5.30 -4.99 8.23
CA GLY A 217 4.09 -4.70 7.47
C GLY A 217 4.35 -4.63 5.97
N THR A 218 3.36 -4.92 5.14
CA THR A 218 3.49 -4.89 3.66
C THR A 218 3.88 -3.52 3.11
N HIS A 219 3.59 -2.44 3.83
CA HIS A 219 4.03 -1.09 3.46
C HIS A 219 5.53 -0.85 3.68
N ALA A 220 6.24 -1.75 4.37
CA ALA A 220 7.67 -1.62 4.59
C ALA A 220 8.46 -1.59 3.26
N PHE A 221 8.05 -2.37 2.24
CA PHE A 221 8.69 -2.32 0.91
C PHE A 221 8.64 -0.92 0.31
N ARG A 222 7.47 -0.28 0.35
CA ARG A 222 7.30 1.07 -0.17
C ARG A 222 8.05 2.13 0.66
N HIS A 223 8.15 1.95 1.97
CA HIS A 223 8.98 2.81 2.83
C HIS A 223 10.46 2.60 2.55
N THR A 224 10.90 1.35 2.36
CA THR A 224 12.27 1.01 1.99
C THR A 224 12.63 1.61 0.64
N TYR A 225 11.79 1.41 -0.39
CA TYR A 225 11.98 2.01 -1.70
C TYR A 225 12.18 3.52 -1.61
N ARG A 226 11.33 4.23 -0.86
CA ARG A 226 11.49 5.66 -0.64
C ARG A 226 12.82 6.01 0.03
N SER A 227 13.19 5.29 1.11
CA SER A 227 14.44 5.56 1.84
C SER A 227 15.66 5.33 0.95
N TRP A 228 15.60 4.34 0.05
CA TRP A 228 16.68 4.07 -0.88
C TRP A 228 16.74 5.09 -2.02
N LEU A 229 15.60 5.60 -2.49
CA LEU A 229 15.57 6.75 -3.40
C LEU A 229 16.21 8.00 -2.79
N ASP A 230 15.96 8.24 -1.50
CA ASP A 230 16.63 9.32 -0.75
C ASP A 230 18.15 9.09 -0.72
N ALA A 231 18.57 7.85 -0.44
CA ALA A 231 19.99 7.48 -0.34
C ALA A 231 20.75 7.59 -1.69
N VAL A 232 20.07 7.36 -2.82
CA VAL A 232 20.66 7.53 -4.17
C VAL A 232 20.54 8.97 -4.71
N GLY A 233 20.11 9.93 -3.88
CA GLY A 233 20.07 11.34 -4.21
C GLY A 233 18.92 11.78 -5.11
N THR A 234 17.84 11.00 -5.22
CA THR A 234 16.68 11.37 -6.03
C THR A 234 15.94 12.55 -5.40
N THR A 235 15.60 13.56 -6.18
CA THR A 235 14.93 14.77 -5.66
C THR A 235 13.53 14.49 -5.15
N LEU A 236 13.10 15.22 -4.10
CA LEU A 236 11.77 15.07 -3.50
C LEU A 236 10.62 15.27 -4.52
N ALA A 237 10.80 16.12 -5.52
CA ALA A 237 9.81 16.36 -6.56
C ALA A 237 9.57 15.10 -7.42
N VAL A 238 10.64 14.41 -7.81
CA VAL A 238 10.58 13.14 -8.57
C VAL A 238 10.00 12.04 -7.70
N GLN A 239 10.48 11.90 -6.46
CA GLN A 239 10.00 10.87 -5.53
C GLN A 239 8.50 10.99 -5.26
N GLN A 240 8.03 12.18 -4.88
CA GLN A 240 6.66 12.36 -4.40
C GLN A 240 5.64 12.31 -5.53
N LYS A 241 5.92 12.96 -6.66
CA LYS A 241 4.92 13.13 -7.72
C LYS A 241 4.82 11.95 -8.67
N LYS A 242 5.95 11.35 -9.02
CA LYS A 242 6.02 10.35 -10.09
C LYS A 242 6.21 8.92 -9.59
N MET A 243 7.00 8.70 -8.54
CA MET A 243 7.34 7.36 -8.06
C MET A 243 6.45 6.88 -6.92
N MET A 244 6.08 7.76 -5.98
CA MET A 244 5.28 7.41 -4.79
C MET A 244 3.77 7.61 -4.96
N ARG A 245 3.32 8.28 -6.03
CA ARG A 245 1.89 8.49 -6.35
C ARG A 245 1.04 8.97 -5.16
N HIS A 246 1.55 9.92 -4.37
CA HIS A 246 0.78 10.51 -3.31
C HIS A 246 -0.19 11.55 -3.87
N ALA A 247 -1.49 11.35 -3.65
CA ALA A 247 -2.56 12.21 -4.16
C ALA A 247 -2.55 13.64 -3.57
N ASP A 248 -1.76 13.91 -2.54
CA ASP A 248 -1.83 15.14 -1.76
C ASP A 248 -0.52 15.94 -1.80
N ILE A 249 -0.25 16.53 -2.96
CA ILE A 249 0.48 17.78 -3.04
C ILE A 249 -0.40 18.75 -3.83
N ARG A 250 -1.22 19.44 -3.10
CA ARG A 250 -2.05 20.51 -3.63
C ARG A 250 -1.21 21.56 -4.33
N THR A 251 -1.55 21.79 -5.55
CA THR A 251 -1.58 23.08 -6.27
C THR A 251 -0.36 23.60 -7.01
N THR A 252 0.81 22.97 -7.07
CA THR A 252 1.88 23.67 -7.78
C THR A 252 2.45 22.95 -9.01
N MET A 253 2.00 21.73 -9.36
CA MET A 253 2.64 20.99 -10.45
C MET A 253 1.69 20.28 -11.42
N ASN A 254 0.57 20.87 -11.76
CA ASN A 254 -0.30 20.40 -12.86
C ASN A 254 0.30 20.58 -14.28
N ILE A 255 1.61 20.78 -14.42
CA ILE A 255 2.21 21.24 -15.69
C ILE A 255 3.00 20.15 -16.44
N TYR A 256 3.30 18.99 -15.82
CA TYR A 256 4.05 17.95 -16.53
C TYR A 256 3.18 16.72 -16.77
N GLY A 257 2.91 16.46 -18.04
CA GLY A 257 2.20 15.29 -18.52
C GLY A 257 2.87 13.97 -18.14
N ASP A 258 2.18 12.84 -18.40
CA ASP A 258 2.54 11.46 -18.06
C ASP A 258 3.77 10.89 -18.80
N VAL A 259 4.78 11.71 -19.04
CA VAL A 259 6.02 11.26 -19.67
C VAL A 259 6.92 10.63 -18.62
N VAL A 260 7.27 9.36 -18.80
CA VAL A 260 8.37 8.72 -18.08
C VAL A 260 9.64 9.48 -18.47
N THR A 261 10.26 10.20 -17.52
CA THR A 261 11.50 10.90 -17.79
C THR A 261 12.70 9.96 -17.59
N ASP A 262 13.79 10.20 -18.33
CA ASP A 262 15.05 9.46 -18.17
C ASP A 262 15.55 9.46 -16.72
N GLU A 263 15.29 10.53 -15.96
CA GLU A 263 15.60 10.62 -14.53
C GLU A 263 14.82 9.59 -13.70
N MET A 264 13.57 9.30 -14.05
CA MET A 264 12.77 8.27 -13.35
C MET A 264 13.29 6.87 -13.67
N ALA A 265 13.62 6.57 -14.92
CA ALA A 265 14.19 5.31 -15.32
C ALA A 265 15.55 5.11 -14.66
N THR A 266 16.41 6.14 -14.65
CA THR A 266 17.72 6.12 -13.98
C THR A 266 17.59 5.89 -12.48
N ALA A 267 16.67 6.57 -11.81
CA ALA A 267 16.46 6.41 -10.37
C ALA A 267 15.92 5.01 -10.02
N SER A 268 14.99 4.46 -10.82
CA SER A 268 14.49 3.10 -10.64
C SER A 268 15.59 2.06 -10.84
N SER A 269 16.43 2.23 -11.86
CA SER A 269 17.57 1.35 -12.13
C SER A 269 18.57 1.35 -10.96
N ARG A 270 18.92 2.51 -10.41
CA ARG A 270 19.81 2.61 -9.25
C ARG A 270 19.26 1.89 -8.00
N VAL A 271 17.96 1.96 -7.78
CA VAL A 271 17.32 1.24 -6.66
C VAL A 271 17.29 -0.26 -6.93
N ALA A 272 17.03 -0.69 -8.15
CA ALA A 272 17.09 -2.09 -8.54
C ALA A 272 18.53 -2.63 -8.42
N GLU A 273 19.55 -1.88 -8.85
CA GLU A 273 20.95 -2.25 -8.66
C GLU A 273 21.31 -2.53 -7.18
N LEU A 274 20.80 -1.74 -6.23
CA LEU A 274 21.00 -2.01 -4.80
C LEU A 274 20.35 -3.33 -4.37
N ALA A 275 19.20 -3.68 -4.95
CA ALA A 275 18.52 -4.94 -4.66
C ALA A 275 19.25 -6.17 -5.22
N PHE A 276 19.97 -6.03 -6.34
CA PHE A 276 20.64 -7.14 -7.04
C PHE A 276 22.15 -7.24 -6.80
N ARG A 277 22.85 -6.17 -6.43
CA ARG A 277 24.32 -6.12 -6.27
C ARG A 277 24.93 -7.12 -5.28
N ILE A 278 24.21 -7.56 -4.26
CA ILE A 278 24.78 -8.48 -3.25
C ILE A 278 24.89 -9.91 -3.79
N ASN A 279 24.14 -10.30 -4.82
CA ASN A 279 24.28 -11.61 -5.43
C ASN A 279 25.57 -11.77 -6.27
N GLY A 280 26.10 -10.69 -6.86
CA GLY A 280 27.36 -10.74 -7.61
C GLY A 280 28.62 -10.94 -6.75
N ALA A 281 28.66 -10.30 -5.57
CA ALA A 281 29.81 -10.39 -4.69
C ALA A 281 30.00 -11.74 -3.96
N GLN A 282 28.93 -12.57 -3.93
CA GLN A 282 29.03 -13.92 -3.35
C GLN A 282 29.42 -14.99 -4.37
N THR A 283 29.23 -14.74 -5.66
CA THR A 283 29.63 -15.68 -6.70
C THR A 283 31.13 -15.68 -6.92
N GLU A 284 31.79 -14.52 -6.81
CA GLU A 284 33.26 -14.42 -6.95
C GLU A 284 34.06 -15.01 -5.77
N ARG A 285 33.46 -15.24 -4.59
CA ARG A 285 34.10 -15.87 -3.44
C ARG A 285 33.99 -17.40 -3.38
N ARG A 286 33.31 -18.02 -4.36
CA ARG A 286 33.20 -19.49 -4.45
C ARG A 286 34.07 -20.13 -5.53
N GLU A 287 34.85 -19.35 -6.26
CA GLU A 287 35.75 -19.83 -7.31
C GLU A 287 37.25 -19.58 -7.00
N VAL A 288 37.61 -19.44 -5.71
CA VAL A 288 39.02 -19.42 -5.26
C VAL A 288 39.25 -20.53 -4.26
#